data_76e199e3ca91557650b43f6ffd5a6f90
#
_entry.id   76e199e3ca91557650b43f6ffd5a6f90
#
_cell.length_a   1.000
_cell.length_b   1.000
_cell.length_c   1.000
_cell.angle_alpha   90.00
_cell.angle_beta   90.00
_cell.angle_gamma   90.00
#
_symmetry.space_group_name_H-M   'P 1'
#
loop_
_entity.id
_entity.type
_entity.pdbx_description
1 polymer ?
#
loop_
_entity_poly.entity_id
_entity_poly.type
_entity_poly.pdbx_seq_one_letter_code
_entity_poly.pdbx_strand_id
1 'polypeptide(L)'
;MLVLAAATAAALFLAPWLVILPAALLAFTLWFFRDPPRTVPRGAGLIVSPADGRVTDIAEIEETELVNRTVRRIGIFLSVFDVHVNRTPADCRVVYTAEFEGTYHDARSPAASTHNTARTWGFECPDGVILVVRQITGAIARRIVPWARPDQQLARGERFGMIRFGSRTEICLPLGAEVTVRVGDQVKGGSTIIARLAPAGETDADLRPPSDLR
;
A
#
# COMPACT_ATOMS: atom_id res chain seq x y z
N MET A 1 -1.15 -49.61 9.23
CA MET A 1 -1.94 -48.84 8.26
C MET A 1 -3.43 -48.79 8.61
N LEU A 2 -4.12 -49.92 8.72
CA LEU A 2 -5.58 -50.00 9.06
C LEU A 2 -5.93 -49.35 10.40
N VAL A 3 -5.13 -49.56 11.45
CA VAL A 3 -5.34 -48.95 12.78
C VAL A 3 -5.19 -47.43 12.74
N LEU A 4 -4.23 -46.87 11.99
CA LEU A 4 -4.07 -45.41 11.82
C LEU A 4 -5.25 -44.80 11.06
N ALA A 5 -5.69 -45.48 10.00
CA ALA A 5 -6.85 -45.03 9.22
C ALA A 5 -8.14 -45.06 10.06
N ALA A 6 -8.35 -46.11 10.85
CA ALA A 6 -9.48 -46.20 11.76
C ALA A 6 -9.41 -45.16 12.88
N ALA A 7 -8.25 -44.92 13.46
CA ALA A 7 -8.05 -43.86 14.47
C ALA A 7 -8.28 -42.47 13.88
N THR A 8 -7.81 -42.20 12.65
CA THR A 8 -8.05 -40.95 11.94
C THR A 8 -9.54 -40.75 11.63
N ALA A 9 -10.23 -41.80 11.14
CA ALA A 9 -11.66 -41.76 10.90
C ALA A 9 -12.47 -41.55 12.19
N ALA A 10 -12.11 -42.25 13.27
CA ALA A 10 -12.72 -42.07 14.57
C ALA A 10 -12.49 -40.66 15.14
N ALA A 11 -11.29 -40.10 14.99
CA ALA A 11 -10.96 -38.73 15.41
C ALA A 11 -11.76 -37.71 14.62
N LEU A 12 -11.94 -37.86 13.31
CA LEU A 12 -12.77 -37.02 12.47
C LEU A 12 -14.26 -37.07 12.86
N PHE A 13 -14.73 -38.23 13.32
CA PHE A 13 -16.12 -38.41 13.74
C PHE A 13 -16.40 -37.89 15.15
N LEU A 14 -15.45 -38.09 16.08
CA LEU A 14 -15.56 -37.69 17.49
C LEU A 14 -15.16 -36.24 17.76
N ALA A 15 -14.35 -35.64 16.88
CA ALA A 15 -13.84 -34.31 17.07
C ALA A 15 -13.79 -33.53 15.72
N PRO A 16 -14.94 -33.29 15.08
CA PRO A 16 -14.98 -32.61 13.77
C PRO A 16 -14.36 -31.21 13.80
N TRP A 17 -14.32 -30.57 14.95
CA TRP A 17 -13.63 -29.28 15.15
C TRP A 17 -12.13 -29.35 14.87
N LEU A 18 -11.48 -30.51 14.98
CA LEU A 18 -10.08 -30.70 14.60
C LEU A 18 -9.83 -30.51 13.10
N VAL A 19 -10.86 -30.63 12.27
CA VAL A 19 -10.80 -30.36 10.82
C VAL A 19 -11.36 -28.98 10.51
N ILE A 20 -12.41 -28.57 11.20
CA ILE A 20 -13.09 -27.29 10.94
C ILE A 20 -12.15 -26.11 11.17
N LEU A 21 -11.41 -26.10 12.28
CA LEU A 21 -10.51 -24.99 12.60
C LEU A 21 -9.38 -24.81 11.57
N PRO A 22 -8.59 -25.85 11.22
CA PRO A 22 -7.58 -25.74 10.16
C PRO A 22 -8.18 -25.37 8.80
N ALA A 23 -9.35 -25.92 8.44
CA ALA A 23 -10.04 -25.58 7.20
C ALA A 23 -10.47 -24.10 7.16
N ALA A 24 -11.02 -23.59 8.25
CA ALA A 24 -11.38 -22.17 8.37
C ALA A 24 -10.14 -21.25 8.28
N LEU A 25 -9.04 -21.63 8.94
CA LEU A 25 -7.77 -20.89 8.84
C LEU A 25 -7.19 -20.92 7.42
N LEU A 26 -7.27 -22.07 6.74
CA LEU A 26 -6.84 -22.18 5.35
C LEU A 26 -7.72 -21.30 4.44
N ALA A 27 -9.05 -21.38 4.58
CA ALA A 27 -9.98 -20.55 3.82
C ALA A 27 -9.74 -19.06 4.06
N PHE A 28 -9.53 -18.66 5.33
CA PHE A 28 -9.16 -17.29 5.67
C PHE A 28 -7.82 -16.88 5.03
N THR A 29 -6.83 -17.75 5.06
CA THR A 29 -5.51 -17.48 4.47
C THR A 29 -5.62 -17.27 2.96
N LEU A 30 -6.31 -18.16 2.24
CA LEU A 30 -6.54 -18.05 0.80
C LEU A 30 -7.30 -16.76 0.47
N TRP A 31 -8.31 -16.42 1.27
CA TRP A 31 -9.08 -15.20 1.09
C TRP A 31 -8.25 -13.94 1.42
N PHE A 32 -7.43 -13.95 2.46
CA PHE A 32 -6.56 -12.84 2.85
C PHE A 32 -5.55 -12.51 1.74
N PHE A 33 -4.93 -13.52 1.15
CA PHE A 33 -3.94 -13.34 0.08
C PHE A 33 -4.57 -13.21 -1.32
N ARG A 34 -5.88 -12.98 -1.40
CA ARG A 34 -6.55 -12.75 -2.66
C ARG A 34 -6.01 -11.50 -3.35
N ASP A 35 -5.98 -11.55 -4.66
CA ASP A 35 -5.59 -10.43 -5.49
C ASP A 35 -6.54 -10.32 -6.70
N PRO A 36 -7.69 -9.69 -6.52
CA PRO A 36 -8.69 -9.59 -7.57
C PRO A 36 -8.20 -8.70 -8.73
N PRO A 37 -8.66 -8.97 -9.96
CA PRO A 37 -8.39 -8.10 -11.09
C PRO A 37 -8.93 -6.69 -10.82
N ARG A 38 -8.24 -5.68 -11.37
CA ARG A 38 -8.60 -4.28 -11.17
C ARG A 38 -8.90 -3.59 -12.48
N THR A 39 -9.98 -2.83 -12.49
CA THR A 39 -10.24 -1.89 -13.57
C THR A 39 -9.44 -0.62 -13.29
N VAL A 40 -8.37 -0.42 -14.04
CA VAL A 40 -7.49 0.74 -13.88
C VAL A 40 -8.03 1.90 -14.70
N PRO A 41 -8.32 3.07 -14.11
CA PRO A 41 -8.78 4.25 -14.84
C PRO A 41 -7.74 4.71 -15.86
N ARG A 42 -8.20 5.13 -17.02
CA ARG A 42 -7.37 5.69 -18.10
C ARG A 42 -7.46 7.22 -18.10
N GLY A 43 -6.38 7.91 -18.45
CA GLY A 43 -6.29 9.36 -18.54
C GLY A 43 -4.97 9.89 -17.98
N ALA A 44 -4.52 11.03 -18.50
CA ALA A 44 -3.31 11.69 -18.01
C ALA A 44 -3.55 12.31 -16.62
N GLY A 45 -2.51 12.43 -15.83
CA GLY A 45 -2.53 13.08 -14.51
C GLY A 45 -3.38 12.38 -13.44
N LEU A 46 -4.01 11.24 -13.73
CA LEU A 46 -4.80 10.49 -12.74
C LEU A 46 -3.89 9.74 -11.78
N ILE A 47 -4.13 9.94 -10.49
CA ILE A 47 -3.48 9.20 -9.41
C ILE A 47 -4.50 8.26 -8.79
N VAL A 48 -4.21 6.95 -8.80
CA VAL A 48 -5.06 5.94 -8.18
C VAL A 48 -4.54 5.57 -6.80
N SER A 49 -5.43 5.06 -5.95
CA SER A 49 -5.06 4.58 -4.62
C SER A 49 -3.97 3.50 -4.70
N PRO A 50 -2.90 3.61 -3.90
CA PRO A 50 -1.87 2.57 -3.81
C PRO A 50 -2.31 1.35 -3.01
N ALA A 51 -3.44 1.42 -2.29
CA ALA A 51 -3.93 0.35 -1.42
C ALA A 51 -5.46 0.30 -1.38
N ASP A 52 -5.99 -0.87 -0.99
CA ASP A 52 -7.37 -0.98 -0.52
C ASP A 52 -7.45 -0.50 0.92
N GLY A 53 -8.55 0.12 1.31
CA GLY A 53 -8.77 0.51 2.70
C GLY A 53 -9.57 1.79 2.85
N ARG A 54 -9.54 2.33 4.06
CA ARG A 54 -10.23 3.57 4.41
C ARG A 54 -9.24 4.73 4.52
N VAL A 55 -9.55 5.85 3.90
CA VAL A 55 -8.79 7.10 4.09
C VAL A 55 -8.96 7.56 5.54
N THR A 56 -7.86 7.65 6.27
CA THR A 56 -7.85 8.02 7.70
C THR A 56 -7.51 9.48 7.95
N ASP A 57 -6.68 10.04 7.11
CA ASP A 57 -6.26 11.44 7.21
C ASP A 57 -5.78 11.98 5.86
N ILE A 58 -5.89 13.28 5.71
CA ILE A 58 -5.33 14.08 4.62
C ILE A 58 -4.69 15.29 5.29
N ALA A 59 -3.37 15.44 5.16
CA ALA A 59 -2.62 16.47 5.86
C ALA A 59 -1.46 16.98 5.01
N GLU A 60 -1.06 18.21 5.23
CA GLU A 60 0.20 18.75 4.72
C GLU A 60 1.31 18.41 5.72
N ILE A 61 2.41 17.86 5.21
CA ILE A 61 3.57 17.46 6.01
C ILE A 61 4.86 17.84 5.30
N GLU A 62 5.93 18.00 6.06
CA GLU A 62 7.28 18.05 5.50
C GLU A 62 7.76 16.63 5.19
N GLU A 63 7.97 16.34 3.90
CA GLU A 63 8.58 15.09 3.45
C GLU A 63 10.09 15.33 3.33
N THR A 64 10.88 14.69 4.19
CA THR A 64 12.31 14.96 4.36
C THR A 64 13.19 13.80 3.91
N GLU A 65 12.60 12.68 3.47
CA GLU A 65 13.37 11.49 3.10
C GLU A 65 13.80 11.52 1.63
N LEU A 66 12.96 12.02 0.74
CA LEU A 66 13.21 11.98 -0.70
C LEU A 66 13.03 13.33 -1.40
N VAL A 67 11.90 14.01 -1.21
CA VAL A 67 11.60 15.22 -1.99
C VAL A 67 11.93 16.52 -1.24
N ASN A 68 12.16 16.45 0.05
CA ASN A 68 12.62 17.55 0.92
C ASN A 68 11.77 18.82 0.83
N ARG A 69 10.45 18.65 0.94
CA ARG A 69 9.47 19.75 0.82
C ARG A 69 8.16 19.44 1.50
N THR A 70 7.31 20.45 1.63
CA THR A 70 5.91 20.29 2.05
C THR A 70 5.13 19.54 0.96
N VAL A 71 4.43 18.47 1.35
CA VAL A 71 3.61 17.64 0.47
C VAL A 71 2.25 17.40 1.11
N ARG A 72 1.27 17.02 0.29
CA ARG A 72 -0.02 16.56 0.79
C ARG A 72 -0.03 15.05 0.94
N ARG A 73 -0.09 14.57 2.17
CA ARG A 73 -0.18 13.15 2.50
C ARG A 73 -1.62 12.71 2.57
N ILE A 74 -1.93 11.56 1.96
CA ILE A 74 -3.17 10.81 2.15
C ILE A 74 -2.82 9.51 2.84
N GLY A 75 -3.36 9.29 4.04
CA GLY A 75 -3.20 8.06 4.82
C GLY A 75 -4.35 7.10 4.57
N ILE A 76 -4.05 5.82 4.32
CA ILE A 76 -5.01 4.75 4.04
C ILE A 76 -4.76 3.61 5.02
N PHE A 77 -5.74 3.29 5.83
CA PHE A 77 -5.70 2.14 6.74
C PHE A 77 -6.26 0.90 6.05
N LEU A 78 -5.50 -0.17 6.05
CA LEU A 78 -5.89 -1.49 5.54
C LEU A 78 -6.30 -2.36 6.72
N SER A 79 -7.59 -2.67 6.84
CA SER A 79 -8.09 -3.66 7.79
C SER A 79 -7.69 -5.07 7.36
N VAL A 80 -7.72 -6.05 8.26
CA VAL A 80 -7.46 -7.46 7.91
C VAL A 80 -8.41 -8.02 6.84
N PHE A 81 -9.50 -7.32 6.57
CA PHE A 81 -10.49 -7.71 5.55
C PHE A 81 -10.23 -7.08 4.17
N ASP A 82 -9.34 -6.11 4.08
CA ASP A 82 -8.98 -5.47 2.82
C ASP A 82 -7.96 -6.30 2.02
N VAL A 83 -7.77 -5.98 0.74
CA VAL A 83 -6.70 -6.56 -0.07
C VAL A 83 -5.38 -5.89 0.29
N HIS A 84 -4.38 -6.69 0.61
CA HIS A 84 -3.09 -6.20 1.11
C HIS A 84 -2.02 -6.01 0.02
N VAL A 85 -2.36 -6.30 -1.24
CA VAL A 85 -1.49 -6.01 -2.39
C VAL A 85 -1.49 -4.51 -2.66
N ASN A 86 -0.30 -3.92 -2.68
CA ASN A 86 -0.13 -2.51 -3.03
C ASN A 86 0.18 -2.36 -4.53
N ARG A 87 -0.37 -1.29 -5.13
CA ARG A 87 -0.32 -1.02 -6.55
C ARG A 87 0.17 0.40 -6.84
N THR A 88 0.91 0.55 -7.93
CA THR A 88 1.44 1.86 -8.34
C THR A 88 0.34 2.88 -8.56
N PRO A 89 0.53 4.11 -8.07
CA PRO A 89 -0.49 5.16 -8.18
C PRO A 89 -0.60 5.76 -9.58
N ALA A 90 0.46 5.68 -10.38
CA ALA A 90 0.56 6.21 -11.73
C ALA A 90 1.48 5.34 -12.59
N ASP A 91 1.56 5.62 -13.89
CA ASP A 91 2.66 5.13 -14.72
C ASP A 91 3.96 5.77 -14.21
N CYS A 92 4.99 4.97 -13.90
CA CYS A 92 6.15 5.48 -13.19
C CYS A 92 7.39 4.60 -13.35
N ARG A 93 8.55 5.17 -12.98
CA ARG A 93 9.80 4.47 -12.74
C ARG A 93 10.10 4.47 -11.24
N VAL A 94 10.59 3.38 -10.69
CA VAL A 94 11.05 3.30 -9.30
C VAL A 94 12.40 3.99 -9.19
N VAL A 95 12.46 5.17 -8.58
CA VAL A 95 13.71 5.94 -8.42
C VAL A 95 14.31 5.85 -7.02
N TYR A 96 13.51 5.38 -6.05
CA TYR A 96 13.96 5.25 -4.67
C TYR A 96 13.23 4.13 -3.95
N THR A 97 13.94 3.42 -3.09
CA THR A 97 13.34 2.55 -2.07
C THR A 97 14.29 2.42 -0.87
N ALA A 98 13.75 2.60 0.31
CA ALA A 98 14.45 2.41 1.57
C ALA A 98 13.54 1.73 2.59
N GLU A 99 14.13 0.99 3.51
CA GLU A 99 13.45 0.36 4.63
C GLU A 99 13.87 1.01 5.93
N PHE A 100 12.90 1.34 6.74
CA PHE A 100 13.08 1.85 8.09
C PHE A 100 12.66 0.77 9.08
N GLU A 101 13.58 0.33 9.91
CA GLU A 101 13.29 -0.58 11.02
C GLU A 101 12.78 0.22 12.22
N GLY A 102 11.62 -0.16 12.74
CA GLY A 102 10.97 0.55 13.81
C GLY A 102 10.12 -0.38 14.70
N THR A 103 9.14 0.20 15.34
CA THR A 103 8.19 -0.49 16.23
C THR A 103 6.96 -0.99 15.48
N TYR A 104 5.94 -1.49 16.23
CA TYR A 104 4.72 -2.06 15.70
C TYR A 104 3.49 -1.53 16.46
N HIS A 105 3.28 -0.22 16.43
CA HIS A 105 2.06 0.42 16.97
C HIS A 105 0.85 0.09 16.10
N ASP A 106 -0.35 0.28 16.66
CA ASP A 106 -1.60 0.20 15.86
C ASP A 106 -1.52 1.14 14.66
N ALA A 107 -1.74 0.60 13.47
CA ALA A 107 -1.64 1.35 12.20
C ALA A 107 -2.61 2.53 12.07
N ARG A 108 -3.62 2.62 12.95
CA ARG A 108 -4.55 3.75 13.07
C ARG A 108 -3.98 4.89 13.92
N SER A 109 -2.97 4.60 14.73
CA SER A 109 -2.34 5.61 15.58
C SER A 109 -1.45 6.56 14.75
N PRO A 110 -1.45 7.86 15.03
CA PRO A 110 -0.49 8.80 14.45
C PRO A 110 0.97 8.37 14.63
N ALA A 111 1.29 7.73 15.78
CA ALA A 111 2.62 7.21 16.06
C ALA A 111 3.08 6.14 15.06
N ALA A 112 2.17 5.43 14.41
CA ALA A 112 2.53 4.41 13.41
C ALA A 112 3.29 5.03 12.22
N SER A 113 2.90 6.20 11.77
CA SER A 113 3.53 6.89 10.63
C SER A 113 4.99 7.27 10.90
N THR A 114 5.37 7.49 12.16
CA THR A 114 6.72 7.95 12.54
C THR A 114 7.60 6.85 13.12
N HIS A 115 7.04 5.86 13.78
CA HIS A 115 7.81 4.91 14.59
C HIS A 115 7.75 3.46 14.08
N ASN A 116 6.75 3.09 13.27
CA ASN A 116 6.64 1.70 12.83
C ASN A 116 7.64 1.39 11.71
N THR A 117 8.02 0.11 11.63
CA THR A 117 8.76 -0.42 10.49
C THR A 117 8.01 -0.06 9.21
N ALA A 118 8.71 0.57 8.27
CA ALA A 118 8.15 1.09 7.05
C ALA A 118 9.07 0.87 5.86
N ARG A 119 8.51 0.90 4.67
CA ARG A 119 9.27 0.98 3.41
C ARG A 119 8.76 2.15 2.60
N THR A 120 9.68 3.03 2.24
CA THR A 120 9.44 4.18 1.38
C THR A 120 9.77 3.83 -0.06
N TRP A 121 8.95 4.30 -0.98
CA TRP A 121 9.10 4.19 -2.42
C TRP A 121 9.01 5.57 -3.06
N GLY A 122 9.93 5.88 -3.95
CA GLY A 122 9.87 7.03 -4.85
C GLY A 122 9.47 6.56 -6.25
N PHE A 123 8.36 7.03 -6.74
CA PHE A 123 7.84 6.75 -8.07
C PHE A 123 7.89 8.02 -8.92
N GLU A 124 8.80 8.04 -9.90
CA GLU A 124 8.91 9.14 -10.85
C GLU A 124 7.94 8.93 -12.01
N CYS A 125 7.01 9.86 -12.16
CA CYS A 125 6.07 9.91 -13.28
C CYS A 125 6.74 10.41 -14.58
N PRO A 126 6.15 10.20 -15.77
CA PRO A 126 6.73 10.63 -17.04
C PRO A 126 6.95 12.15 -17.16
N ASP A 127 6.21 12.95 -16.41
CA ASP A 127 6.34 14.41 -16.30
C ASP A 127 7.42 14.87 -15.31
N GLY A 128 8.14 13.92 -14.69
CA GLY A 128 9.19 14.18 -13.71
C GLY A 128 8.68 14.41 -12.29
N VAL A 129 7.38 14.33 -12.06
CA VAL A 129 6.81 14.40 -10.69
C VAL A 129 7.17 13.14 -9.92
N ILE A 130 7.68 13.29 -8.70
CA ILE A 130 7.93 12.18 -7.79
C ILE A 130 6.79 12.03 -6.81
N LEU A 131 6.17 10.86 -6.80
CA LEU A 131 5.19 10.44 -5.81
C LEU A 131 5.91 9.59 -4.76
N VAL A 132 5.76 9.94 -3.48
CA VAL A 132 6.32 9.13 -2.39
C VAL A 132 5.21 8.24 -1.82
N VAL A 133 5.45 6.93 -1.78
CA VAL A 133 4.52 5.97 -1.17
C VAL A 133 5.23 5.26 -0.03
N ARG A 134 4.60 5.25 1.15
CA ARG A 134 5.13 4.55 2.33
C ARG A 134 4.22 3.39 2.69
N GLN A 135 4.79 2.20 2.76
CA GLN A 135 4.17 1.01 3.34
C GLN A 135 4.56 0.95 4.82
N ILE A 136 3.59 0.90 5.71
CA ILE A 136 3.80 0.99 7.16
C ILE A 136 3.16 -0.22 7.81
N THR A 137 3.92 -0.92 8.65
CA THR A 137 3.42 -2.05 9.43
C THR A 137 2.43 -1.60 10.51
N GLY A 138 1.72 -2.55 11.10
CA GLY A 138 0.83 -2.32 12.23
C GLY A 138 1.12 -3.30 13.37
N ALA A 139 0.28 -3.32 14.39
CA ALA A 139 0.48 -4.19 15.57
C ALA A 139 0.53 -5.68 15.23
N ILE A 140 -0.21 -6.12 14.22
CA ILE A 140 -0.26 -7.51 13.75
C ILE A 140 0.65 -7.70 12.52
N ALA A 141 0.66 -6.71 11.62
CA ALA A 141 1.48 -6.69 10.42
C ALA A 141 2.95 -6.45 10.77
N ARG A 142 3.80 -7.44 10.51
CA ARG A 142 5.23 -7.34 10.85
C ARG A 142 6.15 -7.53 9.64
N ARG A 143 5.60 -7.60 8.42
CA ARG A 143 6.41 -7.84 7.24
C ARG A 143 5.87 -7.11 6.02
N ILE A 144 6.74 -6.35 5.40
CA ILE A 144 6.56 -5.75 4.08
C ILE A 144 7.30 -6.64 3.07
N VAL A 145 6.63 -6.98 1.98
CA VAL A 145 7.20 -7.80 0.90
C VAL A 145 7.29 -6.93 -0.35
N PRO A 146 8.48 -6.45 -0.71
CA PRO A 146 8.69 -5.72 -1.95
C PRO A 146 8.70 -6.68 -3.13
N TRP A 147 8.09 -6.27 -4.25
CA TRP A 147 8.15 -7.00 -5.53
C TRP A 147 8.83 -6.17 -6.61
N ALA A 148 8.61 -4.86 -6.59
CA ALA A 148 9.29 -3.94 -7.50
C ALA A 148 10.78 -3.80 -7.14
N ARG A 149 11.57 -3.39 -8.13
CA ARG A 149 13.01 -3.18 -8.02
C ARG A 149 13.36 -1.74 -8.42
N PRO A 150 14.50 -1.20 -7.93
CA PRO A 150 15.02 0.06 -8.44
C PRO A 150 15.09 0.05 -9.98
N ASP A 151 14.83 1.19 -10.58
CA ASP A 151 14.81 1.47 -12.02
C ASP A 151 13.73 0.72 -12.82
N GLN A 152 12.88 -0.07 -12.18
CA GLN A 152 11.79 -0.76 -12.85
C GLN A 152 10.73 0.23 -13.32
N GLN A 153 10.31 0.10 -14.58
CA GLN A 153 9.13 0.76 -15.14
C GLN A 153 7.88 -0.02 -14.75
N LEU A 154 6.87 0.66 -14.25
CA LEU A 154 5.61 0.08 -13.78
C LEU A 154 4.44 0.87 -14.35
N ALA A 155 3.44 0.16 -14.85
CA ALA A 155 2.20 0.78 -15.28
C ALA A 155 1.32 1.15 -14.06
N ARG A 156 0.45 2.14 -14.21
CA ARG A 156 -0.57 2.48 -13.20
C ARG A 156 -1.36 1.25 -12.78
N GLY A 157 -1.52 1.05 -11.48
CA GLY A 157 -2.23 -0.10 -10.92
C GLY A 157 -1.45 -1.41 -10.94
N GLU A 158 -0.21 -1.43 -11.41
CA GLU A 158 0.67 -2.59 -11.35
C GLU A 158 1.11 -2.85 -9.90
N ARG A 159 1.38 -4.11 -9.58
CA ARG A 159 1.73 -4.54 -8.21
C ARG A 159 3.17 -4.17 -7.90
N PHE A 160 3.44 -3.51 -6.78
CA PHE A 160 4.81 -3.20 -6.36
C PHE A 160 5.21 -3.86 -5.04
N GLY A 161 4.24 -4.35 -4.26
CA GLY A 161 4.53 -5.01 -3.00
C GLY A 161 3.26 -5.40 -2.24
N MET A 162 3.46 -5.89 -1.01
CA MET A 162 2.39 -6.31 -0.11
C MET A 162 2.80 -6.06 1.33
N ILE A 163 1.82 -5.71 2.19
CA ILE A 163 1.99 -5.66 3.64
C ILE A 163 1.11 -6.76 4.25
N ARG A 164 1.64 -7.57 5.17
CA ARG A 164 0.87 -8.70 5.75
C ARG A 164 0.22 -8.29 7.07
N PHE A 165 -1.13 -8.43 7.16
CA PHE A 165 -1.99 -8.31 8.35
C PHE A 165 -2.10 -6.91 9.00
N GLY A 166 -3.09 -6.11 8.57
CA GLY A 166 -3.48 -4.86 9.20
C GLY A 166 -2.38 -3.80 9.19
N SER A 167 -2.47 -2.84 8.31
CA SER A 167 -1.37 -1.96 7.94
C SER A 167 -1.87 -0.58 7.54
N ARG A 168 -0.94 0.28 7.23
CA ARG A 168 -1.19 1.60 6.68
C ARG A 168 -0.35 1.80 5.42
N THR A 169 -0.93 2.42 4.43
CA THR A 169 -0.20 2.93 3.26
C THR A 169 -0.43 4.43 3.17
N GLU A 170 0.63 5.18 2.99
CA GLU A 170 0.57 6.62 2.78
C GLU A 170 1.04 6.95 1.37
N ILE A 171 0.42 7.96 0.76
CA ILE A 171 0.90 8.56 -0.47
C ILE A 171 1.06 10.06 -0.26
N CYS A 172 2.22 10.57 -0.63
CA CYS A 172 2.53 11.99 -0.62
C CYS A 172 2.49 12.52 -2.06
N LEU A 173 1.76 13.60 -2.22
CA LEU A 173 1.45 14.28 -3.48
C LEU A 173 1.97 15.71 -3.44
N PRO A 174 2.31 16.32 -4.58
CA PRO A 174 2.54 17.75 -4.67
C PRO A 174 1.34 18.54 -4.14
N LEU A 175 1.57 19.71 -3.54
CA LEU A 175 0.48 20.56 -3.02
C LEU A 175 -0.51 21.01 -4.11
N GLY A 176 -0.03 21.17 -5.36
CA GLY A 176 -0.88 21.50 -6.51
C GLY A 176 -1.76 20.36 -7.02
N ALA A 177 -1.66 19.14 -6.45
CA ALA A 177 -2.54 18.04 -6.83
C ALA A 177 -3.97 18.26 -6.28
N GLU A 178 -4.97 18.09 -7.13
CA GLU A 178 -6.39 18.09 -6.74
C GLU A 178 -6.74 16.76 -6.08
N VAL A 179 -6.99 16.75 -4.77
CA VAL A 179 -7.44 15.55 -4.04
C VAL A 179 -8.92 15.33 -4.29
N THR A 180 -9.32 14.13 -4.69
CA THR A 180 -10.69 13.75 -5.05
C THR A 180 -11.41 12.90 -4.01
N VAL A 181 -10.74 12.56 -2.92
CA VAL A 181 -11.29 11.75 -1.82
C VAL A 181 -11.34 12.55 -0.51
N ARG A 182 -12.10 12.04 0.45
CA ARG A 182 -12.26 12.62 1.78
C ARG A 182 -11.90 11.61 2.85
N VAL A 183 -11.57 12.10 4.05
CA VAL A 183 -11.42 11.24 5.23
C VAL A 183 -12.69 10.44 5.47
N GLY A 184 -12.55 9.13 5.64
CA GLY A 184 -13.64 8.19 5.79
C GLY A 184 -14.01 7.42 4.53
N ASP A 185 -13.58 7.85 3.34
CA ASP A 185 -13.86 7.18 2.08
C ASP A 185 -13.20 5.81 2.03
N GLN A 186 -13.92 4.83 1.44
CA GLN A 186 -13.37 3.51 1.13
C GLN A 186 -12.76 3.53 -0.28
N VAL A 187 -11.50 3.15 -0.39
CA VAL A 187 -10.75 3.16 -1.65
C VAL A 187 -10.26 1.76 -2.02
N LYS A 188 -10.03 1.56 -3.33
CA LYS A 188 -9.51 0.29 -3.90
C LYS A 188 -8.23 0.56 -4.66
N GLY A 189 -7.16 -0.14 -4.28
CA GLY A 189 -5.85 -0.05 -4.90
C GLY A 189 -5.89 -0.31 -6.40
N GLY A 190 -5.28 0.58 -7.17
CA GLY A 190 -5.24 0.53 -8.63
C GLY A 190 -6.54 0.90 -9.34
N SER A 191 -7.63 1.22 -8.61
CA SER A 191 -8.94 1.49 -9.24
C SER A 191 -9.57 2.81 -8.82
N THR A 192 -9.50 3.18 -7.54
CA THR A 192 -10.10 4.44 -7.07
C THR A 192 -9.17 5.60 -7.38
N ILE A 193 -9.64 6.59 -8.12
CA ILE A 193 -8.92 7.86 -8.32
C ILE A 193 -8.95 8.60 -6.98
N ILE A 194 -7.77 8.96 -6.47
CA ILE A 194 -7.63 9.69 -5.20
C ILE A 194 -7.13 11.12 -5.38
N ALA A 195 -6.51 11.40 -6.54
CA ALA A 195 -6.07 12.75 -6.90
C ALA A 195 -5.90 12.90 -8.41
N ARG A 196 -5.73 14.15 -8.84
CA ARG A 196 -5.34 14.55 -10.19
C ARG A 196 -4.13 15.46 -10.11
N LEU A 197 -3.11 15.21 -10.91
CA LEU A 197 -2.03 16.17 -11.12
C LEU A 197 -2.50 17.23 -12.10
N ALA A 198 -2.12 18.49 -11.87
CA ALA A 198 -2.33 19.55 -12.83
C ALA A 198 -1.60 19.24 -14.15
N PRO A 199 -2.10 19.70 -15.32
CA PRO A 199 -1.37 19.56 -16.58
C PRO A 199 0.05 20.12 -16.48
N ALA A 200 0.99 19.44 -17.12
CA ALA A 200 2.39 19.89 -17.19
C ALA A 200 2.43 21.30 -17.82
N GLY A 201 2.78 22.30 -17.03
CA GLY A 201 2.79 23.73 -17.44
C GLY A 201 2.24 24.67 -16.37
N GLU A 202 1.38 24.19 -15.46
CA GLU A 202 0.90 24.96 -14.28
C GLU A 202 1.51 24.43 -12.98
N THR A 203 2.25 23.32 -13.05
CA THR A 203 2.92 22.74 -11.89
C THR A 203 4.23 23.46 -11.67
N ASP A 204 4.39 23.98 -10.47
CA ASP A 204 5.60 24.59 -9.94
C ASP A 204 6.87 23.92 -10.50
N ALA A 205 7.76 24.70 -11.10
CA ALA A 205 9.03 24.23 -11.67
C ALA A 205 9.96 23.55 -10.63
N ASP A 206 9.51 23.47 -9.40
CA ASP A 206 10.21 23.02 -8.19
C ASP A 206 9.99 21.51 -7.88
N LEU A 207 9.30 20.76 -8.75
CA LEU A 207 8.99 19.35 -8.49
C LEU A 207 10.08 18.38 -8.97
N ARG A 208 11.22 18.87 -9.41
CA ARG A 208 12.37 18.03 -9.80
C ARG A 208 13.17 17.62 -8.56
N PRO A 209 13.72 16.38 -8.54
CA PRO A 209 14.60 15.97 -7.45
C PRO A 209 15.82 16.90 -7.37
N PRO A 210 16.40 17.11 -6.17
CA PRO A 210 17.68 17.76 -6.05
C PRO A 210 18.71 17.04 -6.95
N SER A 211 19.60 17.82 -7.58
CA SER A 211 20.59 17.37 -8.58
C SER A 211 21.54 16.26 -8.08
N ASP A 212 21.53 15.97 -6.81
CA ASP A 212 22.49 15.14 -6.10
C ASP A 212 22.08 13.65 -6.02
N LEU A 213 20.94 13.28 -6.59
CA LEU A 213 20.43 11.87 -6.65
C LEU A 213 20.70 11.19 -8.01
N ARG A 214 21.67 11.70 -8.79
CA ARG A 214 22.11 11.06 -10.04
C ARG A 214 23.42 10.29 -9.85
#